data_6477391f7ac96a2e2d75cb4794c436d3
#
_entry.id   6477391f7ac96a2e2d75cb4794c436d3
#
_cell.length_a   1.000
_cell.length_b   1.000
_cell.length_c   1.000
_cell.angle_alpha   90.00
_cell.angle_beta   90.00
_cell.angle_gamma   90.00
#
_symmetry.space_group_name_H-M   'P 1'
#
loop_
_entity.id
_entity.type
_entity.pdbx_description
1 polymer ?
#
loop_
_entity_poly.entity_id
_entity_poly.type
_entity_poly.pdbx_seq_one_letter_code
_entity_poly.pdbx_strand_id
1 'polypeptide(L)'
;MVCLMAGINMQMIARGYLVYEITERPLLLGVVNAGAALPILGLSLFGGAFADRMDRRRIIQGGQFTSLVLTLAVAVLINLDAVTWQMLFIASMLQGAMWAFMMPARQAIIPQIVGEDKVTNALALNAAGMSATTLLAPAIAGWIYAGIGPAGVYYVIAALSFFAVFFTTLVRYDGAKPVGTKTNMRSDIADGLRYIVKSPMVLLLLMMGLATTMLAMPFRFLIPVFVVDLYDRGPEALGLLVSVMGLGSLAGAMFIASMGKWRRGIMLIAGSLMSGLGLILVAAFPFYMAAVAIMLLLGLGDATRRTLNESLIMEVVEDRFRGRVMSVFMMNFGLMPLGVLPAGLAIELYGGQATAAFLGIVLVLVAAGVLVTQRKLRDFK
;
A
#
# COMPACT_ATOMS: atom_id res chain seq x y z
N MET A 1 -3.67 11.70 -12.48
CA MET A 1 -2.99 10.77 -11.54
C MET A 1 -3.22 11.15 -10.09
N VAL A 2 -2.92 12.39 -9.69
CA VAL A 2 -3.09 12.89 -8.31
C VAL A 2 -4.53 12.70 -7.80
N CYS A 3 -5.55 13.08 -8.58
CA CYS A 3 -6.97 12.91 -8.19
C CYS A 3 -7.31 11.45 -7.85
N LEU A 4 -6.87 10.50 -8.67
CA LEU A 4 -7.14 9.09 -8.41
C LEU A 4 -6.44 8.61 -7.13
N MET A 5 -5.18 9.02 -6.90
CA MET A 5 -4.45 8.66 -5.68
C MET A 5 -5.07 9.29 -4.43
N ALA A 6 -5.50 10.55 -4.52
CA ALA A 6 -6.24 11.18 -3.44
C ALA A 6 -7.51 10.38 -3.11
N GLY A 7 -8.31 10.02 -4.12
CA GLY A 7 -9.52 9.21 -3.93
C GLY A 7 -9.24 7.88 -3.24
N ILE A 8 -8.15 7.18 -3.60
CA ILE A 8 -7.78 5.89 -2.99
C ILE A 8 -7.38 6.05 -1.52
N ASN A 9 -6.56 7.08 -1.20
CA ASN A 9 -6.18 7.33 0.19
C ASN A 9 -7.39 7.75 1.04
N MET A 10 -8.32 8.56 0.49
CA MET A 10 -9.58 8.90 1.15
C MET A 10 -10.45 7.66 1.37
N GLN A 11 -10.57 6.80 0.35
CA GLN A 11 -11.37 5.59 0.44
C GLN A 11 -10.84 4.60 1.47
N MET A 12 -9.51 4.51 1.64
CA MET A 12 -8.91 3.66 2.68
C MET A 12 -9.43 4.06 4.07
N ILE A 13 -9.51 5.37 4.36
CA ILE A 13 -10.04 5.90 5.62
C ILE A 13 -11.54 5.65 5.73
N ALA A 14 -12.31 6.11 4.74
CA ALA A 14 -13.77 6.03 4.78
C ALA A 14 -14.26 4.58 4.85
N ARG A 15 -13.72 3.68 4.02
CA ARG A 15 -14.10 2.27 4.03
C ARG A 15 -13.68 1.59 5.34
N GLY A 16 -12.45 1.85 5.80
CA GLY A 16 -11.94 1.23 7.02
C GLY A 16 -12.78 1.60 8.24
N TYR A 17 -13.09 2.90 8.40
CA TYR A 17 -13.92 3.38 9.50
C TYR A 17 -15.36 2.88 9.38
N LEU A 18 -16.00 3.01 8.20
CA LEU A 18 -17.37 2.57 7.95
C LEU A 18 -17.57 1.07 8.21
N VAL A 19 -16.66 0.22 7.74
CA VAL A 19 -16.76 -1.24 7.99
C VAL A 19 -16.72 -1.51 9.49
N TYR A 20 -15.83 -0.84 10.22
CA TYR A 20 -15.74 -1.04 11.67
C TYR A 20 -16.97 -0.48 12.38
N GLU A 21 -17.46 0.69 12.00
CA GLU A 21 -18.68 1.33 12.54
C GLU A 21 -19.93 0.45 12.40
N ILE A 22 -20.12 -0.23 11.24
CA ILE A 22 -21.32 -1.08 11.02
C ILE A 22 -21.18 -2.51 11.54
N THR A 23 -19.96 -2.98 11.83
CA THR A 23 -19.76 -4.39 12.21
C THR A 23 -19.23 -4.56 13.62
N GLU A 24 -18.51 -3.58 14.16
CA GLU A 24 -17.77 -3.64 15.42
C GLU A 24 -16.81 -4.86 15.50
N ARG A 25 -16.43 -5.43 14.32
CA ARG A 25 -15.64 -6.65 14.24
C ARG A 25 -14.32 -6.44 13.50
N PRO A 26 -13.18 -6.48 14.20
CA PRO A 26 -11.85 -6.35 13.60
C PRO A 26 -11.56 -7.38 12.51
N LEU A 27 -12.06 -8.60 12.65
CA LEU A 27 -11.90 -9.63 11.62
C LEU A 27 -12.59 -9.24 10.31
N LEU A 28 -13.83 -8.73 10.36
CA LEU A 28 -14.56 -8.31 9.16
C LEU A 28 -13.91 -7.10 8.49
N LEU A 29 -13.37 -6.16 9.26
CA LEU A 29 -12.52 -5.09 8.73
C LEU A 29 -11.31 -5.67 7.97
N GLY A 30 -10.66 -6.69 8.55
CA GLY A 30 -9.57 -7.43 7.90
C GLY A 30 -10.02 -8.10 6.60
N VAL A 31 -11.19 -8.78 6.59
CA VAL A 31 -11.78 -9.46 5.43
C VAL A 31 -12.04 -8.47 4.29
N VAL A 32 -12.68 -7.34 4.58
CA VAL A 32 -13.00 -6.33 3.55
C VAL A 32 -11.72 -5.72 2.96
N ASN A 33 -10.71 -5.45 3.78
CA ASN A 33 -9.43 -4.96 3.28
C ASN A 33 -8.66 -6.02 2.47
N ALA A 34 -8.75 -7.29 2.88
CA ALA A 34 -8.16 -8.42 2.16
C ALA A 34 -8.83 -8.69 0.81
N GLY A 35 -10.09 -8.26 0.64
CA GLY A 35 -10.87 -8.49 -0.59
C GLY A 35 -10.18 -8.01 -1.86
N ALA A 36 -9.47 -6.88 -1.81
CA ALA A 36 -8.73 -6.36 -2.97
C ALA A 36 -7.51 -7.23 -3.35
N ALA A 37 -6.89 -7.90 -2.40
CA ALA A 37 -5.68 -8.67 -2.64
C ALA A 37 -5.93 -9.94 -3.46
N LEU A 38 -7.08 -10.59 -3.29
CA LEU A 38 -7.44 -11.81 -4.02
C LEU A 38 -7.42 -11.62 -5.54
N PRO A 39 -8.14 -10.62 -6.11
CA PRO A 39 -8.07 -10.36 -7.54
C PRO A 39 -6.68 -9.87 -7.99
N ILE A 40 -5.97 -9.08 -7.17
CA ILE A 40 -4.61 -8.64 -7.50
C ILE A 40 -3.71 -9.86 -7.68
N LEU A 41 -3.73 -10.84 -6.78
CA LEU A 41 -2.95 -12.07 -6.92
C LEU A 41 -3.32 -12.87 -8.17
N GLY A 42 -4.62 -13.09 -8.40
CA GLY A 42 -5.08 -13.90 -9.52
C GLY A 42 -4.92 -13.22 -10.89
N LEU A 43 -5.15 -11.92 -10.97
CA LEU A 43 -5.23 -11.19 -12.23
C LEU A 43 -3.96 -10.42 -12.60
N SER A 44 -3.03 -10.17 -11.66
CA SER A 44 -1.81 -9.39 -11.93
C SER A 44 -0.94 -10.00 -13.04
N LEU A 45 -0.89 -11.33 -13.12
CA LEU A 45 -0.16 -12.04 -14.18
C LEU A 45 -0.77 -11.77 -15.56
N PHE A 46 -2.08 -11.62 -15.63
CA PHE A 46 -2.80 -11.30 -16.87
C PHE A 46 -2.77 -9.80 -17.17
N GLY A 47 -2.69 -8.95 -16.13
CA GLY A 47 -2.70 -7.50 -16.26
C GLY A 47 -1.56 -6.96 -17.11
N GLY A 48 -0.36 -7.48 -16.95
CA GLY A 48 0.80 -7.13 -17.80
C GLY A 48 0.59 -7.50 -19.27
N ALA A 49 0.21 -8.75 -19.54
CA ALA A 49 -0.06 -9.22 -20.89
C ALA A 49 -1.23 -8.49 -21.57
N PHE A 50 -2.22 -8.05 -20.78
CA PHE A 50 -3.35 -7.26 -21.26
C PHE A 50 -2.92 -5.82 -21.58
N ALA A 51 -2.10 -5.20 -20.74
CA ALA A 51 -1.55 -3.87 -20.93
C ALA A 51 -0.62 -3.78 -22.17
N ASP A 52 -0.02 -4.90 -22.57
CA ASP A 52 0.82 -4.97 -23.78
C ASP A 52 0.00 -5.13 -25.08
N ARG A 53 -1.25 -5.57 -24.98
CA ARG A 53 -2.13 -5.85 -26.15
C ARG A 53 -3.19 -4.80 -26.39
N MET A 54 -3.56 -4.02 -25.38
CA MET A 54 -4.59 -3.01 -25.46
C MET A 54 -4.01 -1.61 -25.31
N ASP A 55 -4.78 -0.63 -25.78
CA ASP A 55 -4.47 0.79 -25.56
C ASP A 55 -4.41 1.09 -24.06
N ARG A 56 -3.22 1.44 -23.57
CA ARG A 56 -2.94 1.75 -22.16
C ARG A 56 -3.82 2.86 -21.61
N ARG A 57 -4.12 3.87 -22.43
CA ARG A 57 -5.03 4.95 -22.06
C ARG A 57 -6.44 4.42 -21.79
N ARG A 58 -6.97 3.54 -22.66
CA ARG A 58 -8.30 2.93 -22.47
C ARG A 58 -8.37 2.07 -21.22
N ILE A 59 -7.30 1.33 -20.90
CA ILE A 59 -7.23 0.55 -19.66
C ILE A 59 -7.31 1.47 -18.43
N ILE A 60 -6.55 2.57 -18.44
CA ILE A 60 -6.55 3.55 -17.35
C ILE A 60 -7.93 4.22 -17.22
N GLN A 61 -8.53 4.65 -18.33
CA GLN A 61 -9.86 5.26 -18.35
C GLN A 61 -10.93 4.30 -17.86
N GLY A 62 -10.90 3.04 -18.31
CA GLY A 62 -11.81 2.00 -17.86
C GLY A 62 -11.71 1.78 -16.35
N GLY A 63 -10.49 1.71 -15.82
CA GLY A 63 -10.27 1.58 -14.37
C GLY A 63 -10.77 2.80 -13.58
N GLN A 64 -10.52 4.02 -14.05
CA GLN A 64 -11.01 5.24 -13.44
C GLN A 64 -12.54 5.34 -13.47
N PHE A 65 -13.16 4.95 -14.60
CA PHE A 65 -14.62 4.92 -14.74
C PHE A 65 -15.25 3.85 -13.82
N THR A 66 -14.65 2.68 -13.71
CA THR A 66 -15.09 1.64 -12.76
C THR A 66 -15.01 2.17 -11.34
N SER A 67 -13.92 2.88 -10.96
CA SER A 67 -13.79 3.52 -9.65
C SER A 67 -14.91 4.54 -9.41
N LEU A 68 -15.23 5.38 -10.40
CA LEU A 68 -16.34 6.34 -10.34
C LEU A 68 -17.67 5.66 -10.07
N VAL A 69 -18.00 4.64 -10.85
CA VAL A 69 -19.28 3.91 -10.71
C VAL A 69 -19.37 3.21 -9.35
N LEU A 70 -18.31 2.53 -8.92
CA LEU A 70 -18.29 1.84 -7.63
C LEU A 70 -18.43 2.80 -6.45
N THR A 71 -17.72 3.94 -6.48
CA THR A 71 -17.80 4.92 -5.38
C THR A 71 -19.15 5.63 -5.33
N LEU A 72 -19.77 5.94 -6.47
CA LEU A 72 -21.13 6.45 -6.53
C LEU A 72 -22.14 5.42 -6.02
N ALA A 73 -22.02 4.16 -6.43
CA ALA A 73 -22.90 3.10 -5.95
C ALA A 73 -22.84 2.96 -4.42
N VAL A 74 -21.64 2.96 -3.85
CA VAL A 74 -21.46 2.90 -2.39
C VAL A 74 -22.04 4.15 -1.72
N ALA A 75 -21.84 5.36 -2.26
CA ALA A 75 -22.40 6.59 -1.71
C ALA A 75 -23.93 6.55 -1.67
N VAL A 76 -24.56 6.06 -2.75
CA VAL A 76 -26.03 5.90 -2.81
C VAL A 76 -26.52 4.86 -1.82
N LEU A 77 -25.85 3.71 -1.70
CA LEU A 77 -26.22 2.68 -0.73
C LEU A 77 -26.10 3.17 0.71
N ILE A 78 -25.12 4.02 1.03
CA ILE A 78 -24.99 4.65 2.34
C ILE A 78 -26.20 5.59 2.61
N ASN A 79 -26.55 6.45 1.64
CA ASN A 79 -27.69 7.37 1.78
C ASN A 79 -29.05 6.66 1.90
N LEU A 80 -29.15 5.43 1.40
CA LEU A 80 -30.34 4.59 1.51
C LEU A 80 -30.35 3.71 2.77
N ASP A 81 -29.34 3.87 3.66
CA ASP A 81 -29.11 3.01 4.84
C ASP A 81 -29.09 1.49 4.50
N ALA A 82 -28.69 1.18 3.25
CA ALA A 82 -28.66 -0.18 2.71
C ALA A 82 -27.24 -0.77 2.61
N VAL A 83 -26.22 -0.03 3.03
CA VAL A 83 -24.82 -0.49 2.94
C VAL A 83 -24.57 -1.62 3.92
N THR A 84 -23.90 -2.69 3.43
CA THR A 84 -23.47 -3.81 4.24
C THR A 84 -21.97 -4.09 4.04
N TRP A 85 -21.34 -4.78 4.98
CA TRP A 85 -19.91 -5.11 4.85
C TRP A 85 -19.65 -6.02 3.65
N GLN A 86 -20.62 -6.89 3.25
CA GLN A 86 -20.51 -7.75 2.06
C GLN A 86 -20.43 -6.91 0.78
N MET A 87 -21.23 -5.84 0.68
CA MET A 87 -21.18 -4.92 -0.47
C MET A 87 -19.84 -4.19 -0.53
N LEU A 88 -19.31 -3.76 0.61
CA LEU A 88 -17.99 -3.14 0.71
C LEU A 88 -16.86 -4.14 0.37
N PHE A 89 -17.02 -5.42 0.72
CA PHE A 89 -16.10 -6.49 0.33
C PHE A 89 -16.11 -6.70 -1.19
N ILE A 90 -17.29 -6.80 -1.82
CA ILE A 90 -17.42 -6.93 -3.28
C ILE A 90 -16.83 -5.70 -3.98
N ALA A 91 -17.12 -4.50 -3.50
CA ALA A 91 -16.51 -3.27 -4.04
C ALA A 91 -14.98 -3.28 -3.92
N SER A 92 -14.44 -3.80 -2.81
CA SER A 92 -13.01 -4.00 -2.61
C SER A 92 -12.41 -4.99 -3.61
N MET A 93 -13.08 -6.12 -3.87
CA MET A 93 -12.65 -7.10 -4.87
C MET A 93 -12.64 -6.52 -6.28
N LEU A 94 -13.69 -5.81 -6.68
CA LEU A 94 -13.77 -5.18 -8.00
C LEU A 94 -12.69 -4.11 -8.17
N GLN A 95 -12.41 -3.36 -7.12
CA GLN A 95 -11.33 -2.38 -7.11
C GLN A 95 -9.95 -3.05 -7.22
N GLY A 96 -9.73 -4.17 -6.53
CA GLY A 96 -8.50 -4.96 -6.66
C GLY A 96 -8.30 -5.50 -8.08
N ALA A 97 -9.36 -6.01 -8.71
CA ALA A 97 -9.33 -6.43 -10.11
C ALA A 97 -8.95 -5.28 -11.06
N MET A 98 -9.58 -4.12 -10.88
CA MET A 98 -9.23 -2.90 -11.63
C MET A 98 -7.75 -2.53 -11.48
N TRP A 99 -7.22 -2.58 -10.27
CA TRP A 99 -5.82 -2.25 -9.97
C TRP A 99 -4.85 -3.20 -10.67
N ALA A 100 -5.15 -4.50 -10.74
CA ALA A 100 -4.30 -5.50 -11.39
C ALA A 100 -4.03 -5.16 -12.87
N PHE A 101 -4.99 -4.56 -13.56
CA PHE A 101 -4.84 -4.13 -14.97
C PHE A 101 -4.31 -2.71 -15.12
N MET A 102 -4.73 -1.80 -14.25
CA MET A 102 -4.41 -0.37 -14.39
C MET A 102 -2.96 -0.06 -14.01
N MET A 103 -2.38 -0.73 -13.00
CA MET A 103 -1.04 -0.42 -12.52
C MET A 103 0.05 -0.62 -13.58
N PRO A 104 0.14 -1.74 -14.31
CA PRO A 104 1.15 -1.90 -15.36
C PRO A 104 0.94 -0.91 -16.50
N ALA A 105 -0.30 -0.66 -16.92
CA ALA A 105 -0.60 0.32 -17.96
C ALA A 105 -0.16 1.74 -17.57
N ARG A 106 -0.38 2.11 -16.30
CA ARG A 106 0.00 3.40 -15.73
C ARG A 106 1.51 3.63 -15.71
N GLN A 107 2.30 2.63 -15.31
CA GLN A 107 3.75 2.74 -15.28
C GLN A 107 4.33 2.87 -16.70
N ALA A 108 3.78 2.13 -17.63
CA ALA A 108 4.26 2.09 -19.01
C ALA A 108 3.88 3.30 -19.86
N ILE A 109 2.82 4.06 -19.49
CA ILE A 109 2.36 5.21 -20.30
C ILE A 109 3.18 6.49 -20.04
N ILE A 110 3.78 6.65 -18.83
CA ILE A 110 4.46 7.89 -18.44
C ILE A 110 5.58 8.27 -19.42
N PRO A 111 6.56 7.39 -19.72
CA PRO A 111 7.62 7.72 -20.67
C PRO A 111 7.09 8.08 -22.08
N GLN A 112 5.98 7.47 -22.49
CA GLN A 112 5.39 7.66 -23.81
C GLN A 112 4.69 9.01 -23.98
N ILE A 113 4.23 9.62 -22.86
CA ILE A 113 3.56 10.93 -22.90
C ILE A 113 4.56 12.07 -22.90
N VAL A 114 5.65 11.95 -22.13
CA VAL A 114 6.54 13.09 -21.85
C VAL A 114 7.82 13.11 -22.70
N GLY A 115 8.15 12.02 -23.41
CA GLY A 115 9.41 11.85 -24.11
C GLY A 115 10.58 11.53 -23.17
N GLU A 116 11.66 10.95 -23.71
CA GLU A 116 12.79 10.45 -22.93
C GLU A 116 13.48 11.52 -22.08
N ASP A 117 13.65 12.72 -22.62
CA ASP A 117 14.34 13.85 -21.97
C ASP A 117 13.63 14.35 -20.69
N LYS A 118 12.32 14.12 -20.55
CA LYS A 118 11.49 14.65 -19.45
C LYS A 118 11.01 13.58 -18.49
N VAL A 119 11.36 12.32 -18.70
CA VAL A 119 10.89 11.18 -17.89
C VAL A 119 11.24 11.37 -16.42
N THR A 120 12.47 11.78 -16.10
CA THR A 120 12.91 11.99 -14.72
C THR A 120 12.07 13.05 -14.01
N ASN A 121 11.81 14.19 -14.67
CA ASN A 121 10.97 15.25 -14.11
C ASN A 121 9.52 14.81 -13.93
N ALA A 122 8.96 14.05 -14.89
CA ALA A 122 7.61 13.53 -14.79
C ALA A 122 7.45 12.52 -13.65
N LEU A 123 8.43 11.64 -13.46
CA LEU A 123 8.46 10.70 -12.34
C LEU A 123 8.61 11.42 -10.99
N ALA A 124 9.46 12.45 -10.90
CA ALA A 124 9.62 13.27 -9.70
C ALA A 124 8.31 14.00 -9.34
N LEU A 125 7.64 14.61 -10.33
CA LEU A 125 6.35 15.29 -10.12
C LEU A 125 5.25 14.29 -9.72
N ASN A 126 5.23 13.10 -10.32
CA ASN A 126 4.29 12.02 -9.93
C ASN A 126 4.55 11.57 -8.49
N ALA A 127 5.82 11.39 -8.09
CA ALA A 127 6.19 11.01 -6.73
C ALA A 127 5.80 12.10 -5.71
N ALA A 128 6.04 13.38 -6.02
CA ALA A 128 5.62 14.50 -5.18
C ALA A 128 4.10 14.54 -5.01
N GLY A 129 3.34 14.36 -6.10
CA GLY A 129 1.88 14.27 -6.06
C GLY A 129 1.38 13.09 -5.22
N MET A 130 2.01 11.92 -5.34
CA MET A 130 1.67 10.75 -4.51
C MET A 130 1.94 11.01 -3.03
N SER A 131 3.07 11.61 -2.69
CA SER A 131 3.42 11.97 -1.31
C SER A 131 2.43 12.98 -0.73
N ALA A 132 2.08 14.01 -1.49
CA ALA A 132 1.08 15.00 -1.07
C ALA A 132 -0.29 14.37 -0.79
N THR A 133 -0.74 13.45 -1.65
CA THR A 133 -2.03 12.77 -1.46
C THR A 133 -2.00 11.79 -0.27
N THR A 134 -0.88 11.12 -0.03
CA THR A 134 -0.72 10.23 1.13
C THR A 134 -0.74 11.01 2.45
N LEU A 135 -0.22 12.24 2.42
CA LEU A 135 -0.19 13.12 3.59
C LEU A 135 -1.55 13.80 3.84
N LEU A 136 -2.17 14.37 2.81
CA LEU A 136 -3.32 15.26 2.99
C LEU A 136 -4.67 14.53 2.88
N ALA A 137 -4.80 13.57 1.97
CA ALA A 137 -6.08 12.95 1.67
C ALA A 137 -6.70 12.19 2.86
N PRO A 138 -5.95 11.49 3.72
CA PRO A 138 -6.52 10.84 4.90
C PRO A 138 -7.14 11.82 5.90
N ALA A 139 -6.44 12.94 6.20
CA ALA A 139 -6.98 13.96 7.11
C ALA A 139 -8.23 14.61 6.55
N ILE A 140 -8.22 14.98 5.26
CA ILE A 140 -9.38 15.56 4.57
C ILE A 140 -10.55 14.56 4.60
N ALA A 141 -10.30 13.26 4.35
CA ALA A 141 -11.34 12.24 4.42
C ALA A 141 -11.94 12.11 5.82
N GLY A 142 -11.10 12.11 6.86
CA GLY A 142 -11.55 12.03 8.24
C GLY A 142 -12.44 13.23 8.64
N TRP A 143 -12.06 14.45 8.25
CA TRP A 143 -12.85 15.65 8.54
C TRP A 143 -14.17 15.68 7.75
N ILE A 144 -14.17 15.30 6.48
CA ILE A 144 -15.40 15.19 5.69
C ILE A 144 -16.32 14.13 6.30
N TYR A 145 -15.77 13.00 6.71
CA TYR A 145 -16.54 11.93 7.35
C TYR A 145 -17.20 12.41 8.65
N ALA A 146 -16.46 13.11 9.51
CA ALA A 146 -16.97 13.66 10.76
C ALA A 146 -18.05 14.76 10.53
N GLY A 147 -17.89 15.59 9.48
CA GLY A 147 -18.79 16.72 9.21
C GLY A 147 -20.06 16.38 8.46
N ILE A 148 -19.97 15.55 7.42
CA ILE A 148 -21.09 15.24 6.51
C ILE A 148 -21.30 13.74 6.27
N GLY A 149 -20.65 12.90 7.10
CA GLY A 149 -20.82 11.46 7.09
C GLY A 149 -20.04 10.72 5.97
N PRO A 150 -20.13 9.37 5.99
CA PRO A 150 -19.41 8.52 5.04
C PRO A 150 -19.82 8.76 3.59
N ALA A 151 -21.11 9.00 3.30
CA ALA A 151 -21.59 9.28 1.95
C ALA A 151 -20.90 10.49 1.33
N GLY A 152 -20.67 11.55 2.12
CA GLY A 152 -19.96 12.75 1.69
C GLY A 152 -18.55 12.47 1.19
N VAL A 153 -17.80 11.61 1.90
CA VAL A 153 -16.46 11.19 1.46
C VAL A 153 -16.53 10.43 0.14
N TYR A 154 -17.47 9.49 -0.01
CA TYR A 154 -17.64 8.72 -1.24
C TYR A 154 -18.06 9.59 -2.43
N TYR A 155 -18.89 10.64 -2.24
CA TYR A 155 -19.18 11.61 -3.30
C TYR A 155 -17.94 12.41 -3.72
N VAL A 156 -17.11 12.83 -2.77
CA VAL A 156 -15.83 13.50 -3.09
C VAL A 156 -14.89 12.57 -3.88
N ILE A 157 -14.80 11.30 -3.48
CA ILE A 157 -14.00 10.29 -4.21
C ILE A 157 -14.53 10.10 -5.63
N ALA A 158 -15.86 10.07 -5.81
CA ALA A 158 -16.49 9.97 -7.11
C ALA A 158 -16.17 11.20 -7.99
N ALA A 159 -16.24 12.39 -7.43
CA ALA A 159 -15.83 13.62 -8.12
C ALA A 159 -14.35 13.59 -8.53
N LEU A 160 -13.45 13.16 -7.64
CA LEU A 160 -12.03 12.98 -7.97
C LEU A 160 -11.82 11.94 -9.07
N SER A 161 -12.57 10.84 -9.06
CA SER A 161 -12.53 9.82 -10.10
C SER A 161 -13.05 10.36 -11.44
N PHE A 162 -14.11 11.15 -11.42
CA PHE A 162 -14.63 11.86 -12.61
C PHE A 162 -13.57 12.79 -13.20
N PHE A 163 -12.95 13.65 -12.38
CA PHE A 163 -11.86 14.51 -12.84
C PHE A 163 -10.66 13.70 -13.36
N ALA A 164 -10.35 12.55 -12.75
CA ALA A 164 -9.30 11.67 -13.25
C ALA A 164 -9.62 11.15 -14.66
N VAL A 165 -10.86 10.70 -14.93
CA VAL A 165 -11.33 10.32 -16.27
C VAL A 165 -11.23 11.51 -17.22
N PHE A 166 -11.78 12.65 -16.83
CA PHE A 166 -11.80 13.87 -17.64
C PHE A 166 -10.39 14.29 -18.06
N PHE A 167 -9.45 14.44 -17.12
CA PHE A 167 -8.07 14.80 -17.47
C PHE A 167 -7.36 13.73 -18.32
N THR A 168 -7.66 12.46 -18.11
CA THR A 168 -7.09 11.39 -18.94
C THR A 168 -7.62 11.44 -20.37
N THR A 169 -8.85 11.94 -20.60
CA THR A 169 -9.37 12.15 -21.97
C THR A 169 -8.70 13.29 -22.71
N LEU A 170 -8.13 14.27 -22.00
CA LEU A 170 -7.42 15.40 -22.61
C LEU A 170 -5.98 15.06 -22.99
N VAL A 171 -5.41 13.97 -22.44
CA VAL A 171 -4.04 13.56 -22.77
C VAL A 171 -3.99 13.08 -24.22
N ARG A 172 -3.23 13.77 -25.06
CA ARG A 172 -2.89 13.29 -26.40
C ARG A 172 -1.90 12.14 -26.30
N TYR A 173 -2.28 10.99 -26.79
CA TYR A 173 -1.49 9.78 -26.76
C TYR A 173 -1.62 9.05 -28.10
N ASP A 174 -0.56 9.06 -28.86
CA ASP A 174 -0.47 8.26 -30.09
C ASP A 174 -0.04 6.86 -29.66
N GLY A 175 -1.02 5.96 -29.53
CA GLY A 175 -0.87 4.63 -28.96
C GLY A 175 0.38 3.90 -29.49
N ALA A 176 1.30 3.56 -28.58
CA ALA A 176 2.45 2.73 -28.95
C ALA A 176 1.95 1.37 -29.44
N LYS A 177 2.49 0.93 -30.58
CA LYS A 177 2.20 -0.42 -31.09
C LYS A 177 2.64 -1.46 -30.05
N PRO A 178 1.81 -2.47 -29.77
CA PRO A 178 2.16 -3.52 -28.84
C PRO A 178 3.45 -4.20 -29.28
N VAL A 179 4.47 -4.18 -28.43
CA VAL A 179 5.68 -4.95 -28.64
C VAL A 179 5.44 -6.34 -28.07
N GLY A 180 4.96 -7.25 -28.90
CA GLY A 180 4.71 -8.62 -28.53
C GLY A 180 6.02 -9.40 -28.32
N THR A 181 6.52 -9.49 -27.12
CA THR A 181 7.54 -10.47 -26.75
C THR A 181 6.85 -11.80 -26.45
N LYS A 182 7.10 -12.80 -27.31
CA LYS A 182 6.71 -14.20 -27.06
C LYS A 182 7.66 -14.78 -26.01
N THR A 183 7.43 -14.51 -24.73
CA THR A 183 8.13 -15.16 -23.63
C THR A 183 7.28 -16.30 -23.07
N ASN A 184 7.91 -17.41 -22.75
CA ASN A 184 7.22 -18.55 -22.15
C ASN A 184 7.10 -18.30 -20.63
N MET A 185 5.97 -17.68 -20.22
CA MET A 185 5.73 -17.20 -18.85
C MET A 185 6.05 -18.24 -17.76
N ARG A 186 5.73 -19.52 -18.00
CA ARG A 186 6.01 -20.61 -17.03
C ARG A 186 7.52 -20.82 -16.82
N SER A 187 8.29 -20.80 -17.90
CA SER A 187 9.75 -20.92 -17.84
C SER A 187 10.37 -19.73 -17.10
N ASP A 188 9.88 -18.52 -17.41
CA ASP A 188 10.39 -17.29 -16.79
C ASP A 188 10.14 -17.24 -15.28
N ILE A 189 8.97 -17.70 -14.81
CA ILE A 189 8.67 -17.80 -13.38
C ILE A 189 9.55 -18.86 -12.72
N ALA A 190 9.69 -20.04 -13.31
CA ALA A 190 10.51 -21.12 -12.75
C ALA A 190 11.98 -20.71 -12.63
N ASP A 191 12.53 -20.03 -13.64
CA ASP A 191 13.90 -19.54 -13.62
C ASP A 191 14.11 -18.44 -12.58
N GLY A 192 13.13 -17.53 -12.43
CA GLY A 192 13.13 -16.51 -11.39
C GLY A 192 13.15 -17.12 -9.98
N LEU A 193 12.28 -18.08 -9.70
CA LEU A 193 12.23 -18.77 -8.41
C LEU A 193 13.53 -19.56 -8.14
N ARG A 194 14.08 -20.25 -9.15
CA ARG A 194 15.34 -20.96 -9.01
C ARG A 194 16.50 -20.01 -8.71
N TYR A 195 16.53 -18.84 -9.34
CA TYR A 195 17.51 -17.79 -9.05
C TYR A 195 17.41 -17.28 -7.62
N ILE A 196 16.18 -16.98 -7.14
CA ILE A 196 15.92 -16.50 -5.77
C ILE A 196 16.45 -17.53 -4.75
N VAL A 197 16.10 -18.81 -4.90
CA VAL A 197 16.53 -19.88 -3.97
C VAL A 197 18.04 -20.06 -3.97
N LYS A 198 18.71 -19.88 -5.12
CA LYS A 198 20.17 -19.96 -5.23
C LYS A 198 20.92 -18.71 -4.76
N SER A 199 20.21 -17.59 -4.55
CA SER A 199 20.79 -16.30 -4.15
C SER A 199 20.42 -15.97 -2.71
N PRO A 200 21.22 -16.35 -1.70
CA PRO A 200 20.86 -16.20 -0.28
C PRO A 200 20.54 -14.75 0.13
N MET A 201 21.23 -13.75 -0.47
CA MET A 201 20.97 -12.35 -0.17
C MET A 201 19.61 -11.90 -0.73
N VAL A 202 19.25 -12.30 -1.95
CA VAL A 202 17.95 -11.97 -2.56
C VAL A 202 16.82 -12.63 -1.76
N LEU A 203 16.99 -13.89 -1.39
CA LEU A 203 16.03 -14.61 -0.55
C LEU A 203 15.84 -13.92 0.80
N LEU A 204 16.94 -13.51 1.47
CA LEU A 204 16.89 -12.79 2.73
C LEU A 204 16.09 -11.47 2.62
N LEU A 205 16.38 -10.67 1.60
CA LEU A 205 15.67 -9.39 1.37
C LEU A 205 14.18 -9.62 1.09
N LEU A 206 13.83 -10.64 0.28
CA LEU A 206 12.43 -10.99 0.03
C LEU A 206 11.72 -11.47 1.31
N MET A 207 12.37 -12.29 2.11
CA MET A 207 11.83 -12.78 3.39
C MET A 207 11.67 -11.65 4.41
N MET A 208 12.61 -10.69 4.47
CA MET A 208 12.45 -9.48 5.29
C MET A 208 11.26 -8.63 4.81
N GLY A 209 11.11 -8.45 3.51
CA GLY A 209 9.95 -7.77 2.93
C GLY A 209 8.63 -8.46 3.30
N LEU A 210 8.58 -9.78 3.18
CA LEU A 210 7.41 -10.58 3.56
C LEU A 210 7.12 -10.49 5.06
N ALA A 211 8.12 -10.69 5.92
CA ALA A 211 7.96 -10.61 7.37
C ALA A 211 7.40 -9.25 7.80
N THR A 212 7.92 -8.15 7.25
CA THR A 212 7.43 -6.81 7.55
C THR A 212 6.02 -6.56 6.99
N THR A 213 5.67 -7.13 5.84
CA THR A 213 4.31 -7.08 5.29
C THR A 213 3.33 -7.86 6.17
N MET A 214 3.74 -9.01 6.70
CA MET A 214 2.88 -9.83 7.58
C MET A 214 2.71 -9.24 9.00
N LEU A 215 3.73 -8.55 9.52
CA LEU A 215 3.76 -8.11 10.91
C LEU A 215 3.45 -6.62 11.10
N ALA A 216 3.90 -5.74 10.20
CA ALA A 216 3.69 -4.29 10.34
C ALA A 216 2.48 -3.77 9.56
N MET A 217 2.20 -4.31 8.37
CA MET A 217 1.06 -3.83 7.56
C MET A 217 -0.32 -4.06 8.18
N PRO A 218 -0.61 -5.16 8.91
CA PRO A 218 -1.90 -5.35 9.53
C PRO A 218 -2.34 -4.18 10.39
N PHE A 219 -1.42 -3.60 11.17
CA PHE A 219 -1.72 -2.45 12.01
C PHE A 219 -2.31 -1.28 11.21
N ARG A 220 -1.75 -0.95 10.05
CA ARG A 220 -2.24 0.16 9.20
C ARG A 220 -3.71 -0.02 8.79
N PHE A 221 -4.14 -1.25 8.53
CA PHE A 221 -5.52 -1.56 8.12
C PHE A 221 -6.47 -1.69 9.31
N LEU A 222 -5.93 -1.91 10.50
CA LEU A 222 -6.68 -2.10 11.74
C LEU A 222 -6.66 -0.86 12.66
N ILE A 223 -6.04 0.25 12.23
CA ILE A 223 -6.04 1.53 12.97
C ILE A 223 -7.47 1.98 13.38
N PRO A 224 -8.54 1.81 12.56
CA PRO A 224 -9.90 2.18 12.98
C PRO A 224 -10.30 1.56 14.33
N VAL A 225 -9.92 0.31 14.60
CA VAL A 225 -10.18 -0.38 15.86
C VAL A 225 -9.54 0.36 17.04
N PHE A 226 -8.28 0.77 16.88
CA PHE A 226 -7.57 1.52 17.94
C PHE A 226 -8.19 2.91 18.16
N VAL A 227 -8.64 3.56 17.07
CA VAL A 227 -9.25 4.90 17.19
C VAL A 227 -10.57 4.85 17.92
N VAL A 228 -11.40 3.86 17.63
CA VAL A 228 -12.72 3.72 18.24
C VAL A 228 -12.59 3.12 19.65
N ASP A 229 -11.98 1.95 19.81
CA ASP A 229 -12.02 1.19 21.05
C ASP A 229 -11.00 1.65 22.11
N LEU A 230 -9.82 2.13 21.66
CA LEU A 230 -8.74 2.47 22.58
C LEU A 230 -8.67 3.97 22.87
N TYR A 231 -8.90 4.80 21.83
CA TYR A 231 -8.76 6.25 21.98
C TYR A 231 -10.10 6.97 22.13
N ASP A 232 -11.22 6.29 21.96
CA ASP A 232 -12.59 6.87 22.01
C ASP A 232 -12.68 8.14 21.14
N ARG A 233 -12.30 8.00 19.84
CA ARG A 233 -12.23 9.12 18.90
C ARG A 233 -12.94 8.79 17.57
N GLY A 234 -13.30 9.86 16.88
CA GLY A 234 -13.99 9.83 15.60
C GLY A 234 -13.07 9.65 14.38
N PRO A 235 -13.67 9.66 13.18
CA PRO A 235 -12.96 9.45 11.91
C PRO A 235 -11.93 10.55 11.60
N GLU A 236 -12.10 11.77 12.14
CA GLU A 236 -11.11 12.84 12.01
C GLU A 236 -9.78 12.48 12.68
N ALA A 237 -9.85 11.80 13.82
CA ALA A 237 -8.67 11.31 14.53
C ALA A 237 -7.95 10.21 13.75
N LEU A 238 -8.70 9.30 13.12
CA LEU A 238 -8.15 8.30 12.21
C LEU A 238 -7.41 8.96 11.03
N GLY A 239 -8.06 9.92 10.39
CA GLY A 239 -7.48 10.66 9.26
C GLY A 239 -6.19 11.36 9.64
N LEU A 240 -6.15 12.00 10.82
CA LEU A 240 -4.95 12.67 11.34
C LEU A 240 -3.81 11.68 11.62
N LEU A 241 -4.08 10.55 12.29
CA LEU A 241 -3.06 9.52 12.56
C LEU A 241 -2.40 9.00 11.28
N VAL A 242 -3.21 8.68 10.27
CA VAL A 242 -2.69 8.19 8.98
C VAL A 242 -1.93 9.28 8.22
N SER A 243 -2.36 10.54 8.30
CA SER A 243 -1.64 11.66 7.71
C SER A 243 -0.30 11.93 8.40
N VAL A 244 -0.23 11.86 9.72
CA VAL A 244 1.04 11.97 10.47
C VAL A 244 1.99 10.82 10.14
N MET A 245 1.46 9.60 9.98
CA MET A 245 2.25 8.47 9.46
C MET A 245 2.78 8.75 8.04
N GLY A 246 1.98 9.40 7.19
CA GLY A 246 2.40 9.88 5.86
C GLY A 246 3.54 10.91 5.94
N LEU A 247 3.47 11.84 6.90
CA LEU A 247 4.54 12.81 7.16
C LEU A 247 5.84 12.11 7.58
N GLY A 248 5.75 11.13 8.49
CA GLY A 248 6.89 10.30 8.88
C GLY A 248 7.49 9.55 7.69
N SER A 249 6.64 9.02 6.80
CA SER A 249 7.09 8.32 5.59
C SER A 249 7.83 9.27 4.63
N LEU A 250 7.34 10.49 4.45
CA LEU A 250 8.00 11.51 3.65
C LEU A 250 9.37 11.89 4.23
N ALA A 251 9.43 12.14 5.54
CA ALA A 251 10.68 12.43 6.24
C ALA A 251 11.69 11.28 6.11
N GLY A 252 11.24 10.03 6.24
CA GLY A 252 12.07 8.84 6.07
C GLY A 252 12.63 8.70 4.65
N ALA A 253 11.81 8.94 3.64
CA ALA A 253 12.25 8.91 2.24
C ALA A 253 13.30 10.01 1.95
N MET A 254 13.09 11.22 2.45
CA MET A 254 14.06 12.33 2.32
C MET A 254 15.36 12.02 3.07
N PHE A 255 15.27 11.44 4.27
CA PHE A 255 16.45 11.03 5.04
C PHE A 255 17.29 10.01 4.27
N ILE A 256 16.66 8.97 3.70
CA ILE A 256 17.37 7.96 2.89
C ILE A 256 18.02 8.61 1.66
N ALA A 257 17.30 9.50 0.97
CA ALA A 257 17.83 10.19 -0.20
C ALA A 257 19.08 11.03 0.13
N SER A 258 19.16 11.61 1.33
CA SER A 258 20.31 12.38 1.79
C SER A 258 21.52 11.53 2.19
N MET A 259 21.30 10.28 2.61
CA MET A 259 22.37 9.39 3.11
C MET A 259 23.18 8.69 2.01
N GLY A 260 22.71 8.72 0.76
CA GLY A 260 23.42 8.12 -0.37
C GLY A 260 23.65 6.61 -0.21
N LYS A 261 24.88 6.14 -0.32
CA LYS A 261 25.26 4.72 -0.21
C LYS A 261 25.75 4.30 1.19
N TRP A 262 25.45 5.06 2.24
CA TRP A 262 26.01 4.79 3.56
C TRP A 262 25.23 3.70 4.30
N ARG A 263 25.86 2.55 4.59
CA ARG A 263 25.37 1.44 5.43
C ARG A 263 23.89 1.07 5.23
N ARG A 264 23.45 0.93 4.00
CA ARG A 264 22.04 0.71 3.63
C ARG A 264 21.41 -0.53 4.29
N GLY A 265 22.20 -1.59 4.47
CA GLY A 265 21.72 -2.80 5.14
C GLY A 265 21.39 -2.56 6.62
N ILE A 266 22.20 -1.77 7.35
CA ILE A 266 21.91 -1.40 8.74
C ILE A 266 20.67 -0.51 8.80
N MET A 267 20.52 0.44 7.88
CA MET A 267 19.35 1.32 7.83
C MET A 267 18.06 0.55 7.55
N LEU A 268 18.10 -0.50 6.70
CA LEU A 268 16.96 -1.40 6.47
C LEU A 268 16.54 -2.10 7.77
N ILE A 269 17.50 -2.62 8.53
CA ILE A 269 17.25 -3.28 9.80
C ILE A 269 16.72 -2.26 10.83
N ALA A 270 17.33 -1.07 10.91
CA ALA A 270 16.89 0.00 11.79
C ALA A 270 15.44 0.43 11.50
N GLY A 271 15.05 0.58 10.23
CA GLY A 271 13.67 0.86 9.84
C GLY A 271 12.69 -0.23 10.27
N SER A 272 13.10 -1.50 10.19
CA SER A 272 12.30 -2.62 10.68
C SER A 272 12.18 -2.62 12.22
N LEU A 273 13.26 -2.33 12.94
CA LEU A 273 13.24 -2.16 14.39
C LEU A 273 12.35 -0.99 14.82
N MET A 274 12.44 0.16 14.12
CA MET A 274 11.58 1.32 14.38
C MET A 274 10.10 0.96 14.20
N SER A 275 9.75 0.22 13.15
CA SER A 275 8.38 -0.24 12.94
C SER A 275 7.90 -1.17 14.06
N GLY A 276 8.73 -2.14 14.48
CA GLY A 276 8.40 -3.04 15.57
C GLY A 276 8.30 -2.34 16.94
N LEU A 277 9.23 -1.44 17.24
CA LEU A 277 9.17 -0.61 18.46
C LEU A 277 7.96 0.31 18.44
N GLY A 278 7.60 0.91 17.32
CA GLY A 278 6.39 1.71 17.18
C GLY A 278 5.13 0.94 17.54
N LEU A 279 4.99 -0.32 17.10
CA LEU A 279 3.87 -1.18 17.46
C LEU A 279 3.82 -1.49 18.97
N ILE A 280 4.98 -1.75 19.58
CA ILE A 280 5.09 -1.96 21.03
C ILE A 280 4.69 -0.68 21.79
N LEU A 281 5.15 0.47 21.32
CA LEU A 281 4.82 1.76 21.95
C LEU A 281 3.32 2.11 21.83
N VAL A 282 2.67 1.80 20.69
CA VAL A 282 1.21 1.96 20.57
C VAL A 282 0.47 1.11 21.63
N ALA A 283 0.95 -0.11 21.86
CA ALA A 283 0.36 -0.99 22.86
C ALA A 283 0.61 -0.50 24.30
N ALA A 284 1.80 0.04 24.56
CA ALA A 284 2.21 0.49 25.90
C ALA A 284 1.60 1.85 26.31
N PHE A 285 1.31 2.72 25.33
CA PHE A 285 0.83 4.08 25.57
C PHE A 285 -0.56 4.30 24.95
N PRO A 286 -1.65 3.96 25.66
CA PRO A 286 -3.01 4.03 25.14
C PRO A 286 -3.57 5.47 25.11
N PHE A 287 -2.75 6.45 24.75
CA PHE A 287 -3.15 7.85 24.68
C PHE A 287 -3.08 8.35 23.25
N TYR A 288 -4.11 9.04 22.79
CA TYR A 288 -4.18 9.54 21.43
C TYR A 288 -2.97 10.42 21.06
N MET A 289 -2.52 11.33 21.94
CA MET A 289 -1.36 12.19 21.66
C MET A 289 -0.05 11.40 21.56
N ALA A 290 0.11 10.34 22.34
CA ALA A 290 1.24 9.41 22.17
C ALA A 290 1.16 8.69 20.83
N ALA A 291 -0.04 8.24 20.43
CA ALA A 291 -0.25 7.61 19.13
C ALA A 291 0.15 8.55 17.99
N VAL A 292 -0.19 9.83 18.03
CA VAL A 292 0.22 10.82 17.02
C VAL A 292 1.75 10.86 16.87
N ALA A 293 2.49 10.93 17.98
CA ALA A 293 3.96 10.90 17.94
C ALA A 293 4.52 9.57 17.43
N ILE A 294 3.92 8.45 17.85
CA ILE A 294 4.32 7.10 17.43
C ILE A 294 4.03 6.88 15.94
N MET A 295 2.95 7.43 15.38
CA MET A 295 2.67 7.36 13.94
C MET A 295 3.76 7.98 13.10
N LEU A 296 4.39 9.07 13.56
CA LEU A 296 5.55 9.66 12.88
C LEU A 296 6.72 8.65 12.82
N LEU A 297 7.01 7.98 13.94
CA LEU A 297 8.03 6.94 14.03
C LEU A 297 7.72 5.75 13.12
N LEU A 298 6.47 5.27 13.14
CA LEU A 298 6.01 4.17 12.29
C LEU A 298 6.14 4.52 10.81
N GLY A 299 5.75 5.73 10.41
CA GLY A 299 5.88 6.21 9.05
C GLY A 299 7.34 6.27 8.57
N LEU A 300 8.22 6.80 9.41
CA LEU A 300 9.65 6.89 9.14
C LEU A 300 10.28 5.48 8.99
N GLY A 301 9.96 4.56 9.89
CA GLY A 301 10.39 3.16 9.83
C GLY A 301 9.87 2.45 8.57
N ASP A 302 8.59 2.64 8.22
CA ASP A 302 7.95 2.03 7.04
C ASP A 302 8.61 2.48 5.73
N ALA A 303 8.80 3.78 5.55
CA ALA A 303 9.46 4.33 4.36
C ALA A 303 10.91 3.84 4.26
N THR A 304 11.65 3.89 5.37
CA THR A 304 13.05 3.45 5.41
C THR A 304 13.20 2.00 4.99
N ARG A 305 12.46 1.09 5.62
CA ARG A 305 12.57 -0.34 5.31
C ARG A 305 12.10 -0.67 3.90
N ARG A 306 10.98 -0.07 3.44
CA ARG A 306 10.42 -0.36 2.11
C ARG A 306 11.31 0.13 0.99
N THR A 307 11.76 1.39 1.05
CA THR A 307 12.61 1.99 0.02
C THR A 307 13.96 1.28 -0.07
N LEU A 308 14.57 0.98 1.08
CA LEU A 308 15.87 0.30 1.10
C LEU A 308 15.74 -1.17 0.68
N ASN A 309 14.69 -1.88 1.07
CA ASN A 309 14.50 -3.26 0.65
C ASN A 309 14.35 -3.35 -0.88
N GLU A 310 13.53 -2.49 -1.48
CA GLU A 310 13.36 -2.42 -2.94
C GLU A 310 14.69 -2.04 -3.64
N SER A 311 15.38 -1.02 -3.14
CA SER A 311 16.65 -0.56 -3.71
C SER A 311 17.74 -1.63 -3.63
N LEU A 312 17.87 -2.32 -2.49
CA LEU A 312 18.87 -3.38 -2.30
C LEU A 312 18.58 -4.60 -3.19
N ILE A 313 17.31 -4.98 -3.36
CA ILE A 313 16.92 -6.03 -4.30
C ILE A 313 17.37 -5.65 -5.72
N MET A 314 17.07 -4.42 -6.15
CA MET A 314 17.43 -3.95 -7.49
C MET A 314 18.95 -3.87 -7.71
N GLU A 315 19.74 -3.65 -6.66
CA GLU A 315 21.21 -3.58 -6.71
C GLU A 315 21.88 -4.97 -6.73
N VAL A 316 21.33 -5.91 -5.95
CA VAL A 316 21.90 -7.26 -5.81
C VAL A 316 21.52 -8.19 -6.98
N VAL A 317 20.36 -7.96 -7.59
CA VAL A 317 19.83 -8.83 -8.63
C VAL A 317 20.44 -8.52 -9.99
N GLU A 318 20.93 -9.55 -10.69
CA GLU A 318 21.40 -9.43 -12.07
C GLU A 318 20.32 -8.86 -12.99
N ASP A 319 20.69 -7.98 -13.93
CA ASP A 319 19.77 -7.27 -14.84
C ASP A 319 18.74 -8.18 -15.51
N ARG A 320 19.17 -9.36 -15.97
CA ARG A 320 18.31 -10.36 -16.65
C ARG A 320 17.21 -10.93 -15.74
N PHE A 321 17.37 -10.88 -14.40
CA PHE A 321 16.41 -11.43 -13.43
C PHE A 321 15.63 -10.35 -12.68
N ARG A 322 15.98 -9.05 -12.82
CA ARG A 322 15.32 -7.96 -12.10
C ARG A 322 13.80 -7.98 -12.21
N GLY A 323 13.27 -8.09 -13.43
CA GLY A 323 11.83 -8.13 -13.64
C GLY A 323 11.16 -9.31 -12.93
N ARG A 324 11.78 -10.50 -12.97
CA ARG A 324 11.25 -11.72 -12.34
C ARG A 324 11.27 -11.63 -10.82
N VAL A 325 12.37 -11.15 -10.23
CA VAL A 325 12.50 -10.98 -8.77
C VAL A 325 11.56 -9.89 -8.27
N MET A 326 11.44 -8.76 -8.99
CA MET A 326 10.51 -7.68 -8.64
C MET A 326 9.05 -8.11 -8.74
N SER A 327 8.69 -9.00 -9.65
CA SER A 327 7.36 -9.59 -9.69
C SER A 327 7.06 -10.40 -8.41
N VAL A 328 8.02 -11.21 -7.93
CA VAL A 328 7.89 -11.93 -6.65
C VAL A 328 7.82 -10.95 -5.47
N PHE A 329 8.61 -9.88 -5.48
CA PHE A 329 8.52 -8.83 -4.46
C PHE A 329 7.14 -8.15 -4.43
N MET A 330 6.56 -7.86 -5.60
CA MET A 330 5.20 -7.30 -5.69
C MET A 330 4.12 -8.26 -5.19
N MET A 331 4.33 -9.59 -5.27
CA MET A 331 3.41 -10.57 -4.69
C MET A 331 3.26 -10.42 -3.17
N ASN A 332 4.22 -9.82 -2.46
CA ASN A 332 4.09 -9.54 -1.03
C ASN A 332 2.82 -8.72 -0.71
N PHE A 333 2.43 -7.79 -1.60
CA PHE A 333 1.18 -7.04 -1.42
C PHE A 333 -0.06 -7.93 -1.56
N GLY A 334 -0.02 -8.90 -2.45
CA GLY A 334 -1.08 -9.87 -2.61
C GLY A 334 -1.16 -10.89 -1.46
N LEU A 335 -0.06 -11.11 -0.73
CA LEU A 335 -0.02 -11.97 0.45
C LEU A 335 -0.44 -11.23 1.74
N MET A 336 -0.72 -9.91 1.67
CA MET A 336 -1.15 -9.11 2.81
C MET A 336 -2.30 -9.71 3.63
N PRO A 337 -3.32 -10.39 3.03
CA PRO A 337 -4.38 -11.03 3.80
C PRO A 337 -3.88 -12.04 4.83
N LEU A 338 -2.77 -12.73 4.53
CA LEU A 338 -2.16 -13.70 5.46
C LEU A 338 -1.65 -13.04 6.76
N GLY A 339 -1.40 -11.75 6.76
CA GLY A 339 -1.08 -10.98 7.95
C GLY A 339 -2.33 -10.32 8.57
N VAL A 340 -3.16 -9.69 7.73
CA VAL A 340 -4.30 -8.87 8.20
C VAL A 340 -5.41 -9.73 8.81
N LEU A 341 -5.73 -10.89 8.23
CA LEU A 341 -6.80 -11.77 8.75
C LEU A 341 -6.45 -12.36 10.12
N PRO A 342 -5.27 -12.98 10.33
CA PRO A 342 -4.90 -13.45 11.66
C PRO A 342 -4.80 -12.31 12.68
N ALA A 343 -4.31 -11.13 12.28
CA ALA A 343 -4.24 -9.98 13.17
C ALA A 343 -5.64 -9.48 13.56
N GLY A 344 -6.61 -9.42 12.63
CA GLY A 344 -8.00 -9.08 12.91
C GLY A 344 -8.64 -10.05 13.90
N LEU A 345 -8.44 -11.37 13.68
CA LEU A 345 -8.89 -12.41 14.62
C LEU A 345 -8.22 -12.29 15.99
N ALA A 346 -6.91 -12.03 16.02
CA ALA A 346 -6.18 -11.85 17.28
C ALA A 346 -6.69 -10.64 18.06
N ILE A 347 -7.07 -9.55 17.39
CA ILE A 347 -7.68 -8.39 18.05
C ILE A 347 -9.04 -8.74 18.63
N GLU A 348 -9.88 -9.51 17.95
CA GLU A 348 -11.17 -9.98 18.50
C GLU A 348 -10.98 -10.85 19.75
N LEU A 349 -9.94 -11.70 19.79
CA LEU A 349 -9.73 -12.66 20.87
C LEU A 349 -8.93 -12.08 22.07
N TYR A 350 -7.93 -11.25 21.78
CA TYR A 350 -6.94 -10.80 22.77
C TYR A 350 -6.90 -9.28 22.94
N GLY A 351 -7.64 -8.53 22.12
CA GLY A 351 -7.64 -7.07 22.11
C GLY A 351 -6.52 -6.46 21.25
N GLY A 352 -6.73 -5.18 20.90
CA GLY A 352 -5.83 -4.44 20.01
C GLY A 352 -4.42 -4.27 20.57
N GLN A 353 -4.30 -3.91 21.85
CA GLN A 353 -3.00 -3.67 22.50
C GLN A 353 -2.13 -4.93 22.54
N ALA A 354 -2.68 -6.07 22.99
CA ALA A 354 -1.94 -7.32 23.07
C ALA A 354 -1.47 -7.79 21.68
N THR A 355 -2.34 -7.64 20.67
CA THR A 355 -2.02 -8.00 19.29
C THR A 355 -0.91 -7.09 18.72
N ALA A 356 -1.01 -5.78 18.91
CA ALA A 356 0.03 -4.85 18.47
C ALA A 356 1.38 -5.11 19.15
N ALA A 357 1.37 -5.36 20.48
CA ALA A 357 2.58 -5.73 21.22
C ALA A 357 3.21 -7.01 20.68
N PHE A 358 2.40 -8.06 20.45
CA PHE A 358 2.89 -9.33 19.91
C PHE A 358 3.52 -9.15 18.51
N LEU A 359 2.82 -8.49 17.58
CA LEU A 359 3.33 -8.24 16.24
C LEU A 359 4.63 -7.40 16.29
N GLY A 360 4.67 -6.39 17.16
CA GLY A 360 5.84 -5.55 17.36
C GLY A 360 7.04 -6.33 17.93
N ILE A 361 6.83 -7.16 18.95
CA ILE A 361 7.88 -7.99 19.55
C ILE A 361 8.44 -8.98 18.51
N VAL A 362 7.57 -9.68 17.79
CA VAL A 362 8.00 -10.62 16.73
C VAL A 362 8.82 -9.89 15.67
N LEU A 363 8.38 -8.71 15.23
CA LEU A 363 9.11 -7.93 14.23
C LEU A 363 10.48 -7.46 14.76
N VAL A 364 10.56 -7.03 16.01
CA VAL A 364 11.85 -6.67 16.65
C VAL A 364 12.77 -7.87 16.74
N LEU A 365 12.27 -9.04 17.16
CA LEU A 365 13.06 -10.27 17.25
C LEU A 365 13.58 -10.72 15.87
N VAL A 366 12.75 -10.65 14.83
CA VAL A 366 13.16 -10.95 13.45
C VAL A 366 14.25 -9.99 13.00
N ALA A 367 14.06 -8.68 13.19
CA ALA A 367 15.04 -7.67 12.78
C ALA A 367 16.35 -7.77 13.58
N ALA A 368 16.29 -8.01 14.89
CA ALA A 368 17.45 -8.24 15.75
C ALA A 368 18.18 -9.53 15.37
N GLY A 369 17.44 -10.61 15.09
CA GLY A 369 18.01 -11.86 14.61
C GLY A 369 18.80 -11.68 13.30
N VAL A 370 18.24 -10.93 12.34
CA VAL A 370 18.93 -10.58 11.08
C VAL A 370 20.17 -9.72 11.36
N LEU A 371 20.09 -8.74 12.28
CA LEU A 371 21.23 -7.90 12.65
C LEU A 371 22.41 -8.73 13.20
N VAL A 372 22.13 -9.74 13.99
CA VAL A 372 23.18 -10.59 14.62
C VAL A 372 23.71 -11.61 13.63
N THR A 373 22.84 -12.29 12.88
CA THR A 373 23.22 -13.45 12.04
C THR A 373 23.72 -13.06 10.66
N GLN A 374 23.25 -11.95 10.06
CA GLN A 374 23.49 -11.60 8.66
C GLN A 374 24.55 -10.51 8.48
N ARG A 375 25.83 -10.87 8.73
CA ARG A 375 26.98 -9.96 8.57
C ARG A 375 27.05 -9.33 7.17
N LYS A 376 26.78 -10.11 6.11
CA LYS A 376 26.80 -9.63 4.71
C LYS A 376 25.81 -8.50 4.47
N LEU A 377 24.62 -8.56 5.05
CA LEU A 377 23.64 -7.48 4.94
C LEU A 377 24.08 -6.25 5.76
N ARG A 378 24.59 -6.46 6.97
CA ARG A 378 25.06 -5.38 7.82
C ARG A 378 26.19 -4.57 7.19
N ASP A 379 27.11 -5.23 6.50
CA ASP A 379 28.27 -4.64 5.87
C ASP A 379 27.99 -4.12 4.44
N PHE A 380 26.75 -4.23 3.99
CA PHE A 380 26.30 -3.73 2.69
C PHE A 380 26.28 -2.19 2.68
N LYS A 381 27.06 -1.64 1.74
CA LYS A 381 27.24 -0.17 1.59
C LYS A 381 26.14 0.46 0.77
#